data_e526d6645674a2b3074655c539c7162d
#
_entry.id   e526d6645674a2b3074655c539c7162d
#
_cell.length_a   1.000
_cell.length_b   1.000
_cell.length_c   1.000
_cell.angle_alpha   90.00
_cell.angle_beta   90.00
_cell.angle_gamma   90.00
#
_symmetry.space_group_name_H-M   'P 1'
#
loop_
_entity.id
_entity.type
_entity.pdbx_description
1 polymer ?
#
loop_
_entity_poly.entity_id
_entity_poly.type
_entity_poly.pdbx_seq_one_letter_code
_entity_poly.pdbx_strand_id
1 'polypeptide(L)'
;AVAAAGADAVIADDLATAQLVKSIAPTLHLHGSTQMSVHTPEGAKELAALGYDRVILARELSLEEIRAVCEASPIEVEVFVHGALCMSVSGQCYMSAFLGGRSGNRGGCAGPCRLPFDASGTPGPAAGHHLSLKDMSVIGHLPQLSAAGVASVKIEGRLRPPEYVAAAVNACLLARAGEPYDTRLLQDVFSRSGFTDSYLTGARNGSMFGTRTEGDAAAAKAAAPRLRELYRRERPRVGVGLELTLEEDGAKLAVRDADGNRA
;
A
#
# COMPACT_ATOMS: atom_id res chain seq x y z
N ALA A 1 1.19 -24.32 -6.44
CA ALA A 1 0.53 -23.97 -5.15
C ALA A 1 -0.25 -22.66 -5.26
N VAL A 2 0.38 -21.52 -5.60
CA VAL A 2 -0.27 -20.17 -5.62
C VAL A 2 -1.45 -20.15 -6.62
N ALA A 3 -1.25 -20.56 -7.87
CA ALA A 3 -2.31 -20.65 -8.87
C ALA A 3 -3.43 -21.62 -8.46
N ALA A 4 -3.07 -22.77 -7.88
CA ALA A 4 -4.05 -23.74 -7.38
C ALA A 4 -4.85 -23.27 -6.17
N ALA A 5 -4.33 -22.28 -5.44
CA ALA A 5 -5.03 -21.61 -4.34
C ALA A 5 -5.98 -20.50 -4.80
N GLY A 6 -6.14 -20.28 -6.12
CA GLY A 6 -7.04 -19.28 -6.68
C GLY A 6 -6.51 -17.84 -6.64
N ALA A 7 -5.19 -17.64 -6.60
CA ALA A 7 -4.65 -16.29 -6.73
C ALA A 7 -4.85 -15.76 -8.16
N ASP A 8 -5.25 -14.48 -8.28
CA ASP A 8 -5.48 -13.83 -9.57
C ASP A 8 -4.17 -13.39 -10.23
N ALA A 9 -3.17 -13.00 -9.43
CA ALA A 9 -1.90 -12.49 -9.92
C ALA A 9 -0.74 -12.80 -8.95
N VAL A 10 0.48 -12.68 -9.47
CA VAL A 10 1.73 -12.72 -8.69
C VAL A 10 2.51 -11.43 -8.94
N ILE A 11 3.03 -10.82 -7.87
CA ILE A 11 3.97 -9.70 -7.96
C ILE A 11 5.39 -10.28 -7.86
N ALA A 12 6.21 -10.05 -8.87
CA ALA A 12 7.60 -10.50 -8.92
C ALA A 12 8.56 -9.32 -9.10
N ASP A 13 9.74 -9.41 -8.48
CA ASP A 13 10.81 -8.42 -8.56
C ASP A 13 12.08 -8.93 -9.25
N ASP A 14 12.10 -10.21 -9.65
CA ASP A 14 13.19 -10.79 -10.40
C ASP A 14 12.72 -11.56 -11.66
N LEU A 15 13.57 -11.56 -12.68
CA LEU A 15 13.25 -12.15 -13.99
C LEU A 15 13.17 -13.67 -13.96
N ALA A 16 13.96 -14.34 -13.10
CA ALA A 16 13.94 -15.79 -13.01
C ALA A 16 12.60 -16.29 -12.42
N THR A 17 12.12 -15.61 -11.37
CA THR A 17 10.78 -15.87 -10.81
C THR A 17 9.69 -15.60 -11.85
N ALA A 18 9.78 -14.51 -12.62
CA ALA A 18 8.84 -14.18 -13.67
C ALA A 18 8.76 -15.29 -14.75
N GLN A 19 9.92 -15.73 -15.26
CA GLN A 19 10.01 -16.82 -16.24
C GLN A 19 9.44 -18.13 -15.69
N LEU A 20 9.74 -18.45 -14.43
CA LEU A 20 9.21 -19.64 -13.76
C LEU A 20 7.68 -19.58 -13.65
N VAL A 21 7.11 -18.45 -13.24
CA VAL A 21 5.66 -18.27 -13.17
C VAL A 21 5.03 -18.48 -14.54
N LYS A 22 5.53 -17.83 -15.59
CA LYS A 22 5.00 -17.98 -16.96
C LYS A 22 5.14 -19.40 -17.51
N SER A 23 6.17 -20.15 -17.13
CA SER A 23 6.35 -21.55 -17.56
C SER A 23 5.41 -22.54 -16.86
N ILE A 24 5.12 -22.32 -15.55
CA ILE A 24 4.33 -23.26 -14.74
C ILE A 24 2.85 -22.90 -14.74
N ALA A 25 2.52 -21.60 -14.76
CA ALA A 25 1.16 -21.08 -14.69
C ALA A 25 0.98 -19.92 -15.69
N PRO A 26 0.96 -20.21 -17.01
CA PRO A 26 0.96 -19.17 -18.06
C PRO A 26 -0.26 -18.26 -18.05
N THR A 27 -1.36 -18.69 -17.45
CA THR A 27 -2.61 -17.93 -17.33
C THR A 27 -2.65 -17.02 -16.10
N LEU A 28 -1.70 -17.16 -15.16
CA LEU A 28 -1.62 -16.32 -13.98
C LEU A 28 -1.03 -14.97 -14.35
N HIS A 29 -1.73 -13.90 -13.97
CA HIS A 29 -1.25 -12.53 -14.23
C HIS A 29 0.05 -12.26 -13.47
N LEU A 30 0.98 -11.57 -14.14
CA LEU A 30 2.28 -11.25 -13.61
C LEU A 30 2.42 -9.72 -13.50
N HIS A 31 2.63 -9.24 -12.28
CA HIS A 31 2.81 -7.82 -11.99
C HIS A 31 4.26 -7.54 -11.60
N GLY A 32 4.85 -6.54 -12.23
CA GLY A 32 6.20 -6.07 -11.89
C GLY A 32 6.21 -5.31 -10.58
N SER A 33 7.05 -5.75 -9.65
CA SER A 33 7.21 -5.10 -8.34
C SER A 33 7.79 -3.68 -8.47
N THR A 34 7.45 -2.78 -7.54
CA THR A 34 8.13 -1.48 -7.39
C THR A 34 9.64 -1.63 -7.18
N GLN A 35 10.10 -2.79 -6.66
CA GLN A 35 11.53 -3.08 -6.48
C GLN A 35 12.28 -3.32 -7.79
N MET A 36 11.58 -3.45 -8.91
CA MET A 36 12.19 -3.41 -10.24
C MET A 36 12.59 -1.99 -10.68
N SER A 37 12.24 -0.97 -9.88
CA SER A 37 12.62 0.44 -10.07
C SER A 37 12.19 1.03 -11.42
N VAL A 38 11.06 0.60 -11.95
CA VAL A 38 10.56 1.12 -13.21
C VAL A 38 10.08 2.56 -13.01
N HIS A 39 10.68 3.48 -13.74
CA HIS A 39 10.42 4.91 -13.66
C HIS A 39 10.45 5.62 -15.03
N THR A 40 10.54 4.84 -16.11
CA THR A 40 10.56 5.38 -17.49
C THR A 40 9.58 4.60 -18.38
N PRO A 41 9.12 5.20 -19.47
CA PRO A 41 8.33 4.51 -20.50
C PRO A 41 9.01 3.25 -21.06
N GLU A 42 10.32 3.28 -21.25
CA GLU A 42 11.10 2.17 -21.78
C GLU A 42 11.08 0.98 -20.81
N GLY A 43 11.21 1.25 -19.50
CA GLY A 43 11.12 0.20 -18.49
C GLY A 43 9.77 -0.51 -18.50
N ALA A 44 8.66 0.21 -18.70
CA ALA A 44 7.33 -0.39 -18.82
C ALA A 44 7.20 -1.24 -20.10
N LYS A 45 7.76 -0.78 -21.23
CA LYS A 45 7.79 -1.54 -22.49
C LYS A 45 8.61 -2.82 -22.39
N GLU A 46 9.75 -2.77 -21.70
CA GLU A 46 10.58 -3.96 -21.47
C GLU A 46 9.84 -5.00 -20.61
N LEU A 47 9.15 -4.57 -19.55
CA LEU A 47 8.34 -5.50 -18.77
C LEU A 47 7.21 -6.12 -19.59
N ALA A 48 6.55 -5.35 -20.46
CA ALA A 48 5.57 -5.89 -21.37
C ALA A 48 6.16 -6.95 -22.31
N ALA A 49 7.34 -6.71 -22.87
CA ALA A 49 8.05 -7.67 -23.73
C ALA A 49 8.43 -8.96 -22.98
N LEU A 50 8.68 -8.86 -21.66
CA LEU A 50 8.94 -9.98 -20.77
C LEU A 50 7.66 -10.72 -20.29
N GLY A 51 6.48 -10.28 -20.72
CA GLY A 51 5.21 -10.92 -20.44
C GLY A 51 4.57 -10.50 -19.11
N TYR A 52 4.93 -9.35 -18.56
CA TYR A 52 4.18 -8.77 -17.45
C TYR A 52 2.87 -8.15 -17.94
N ASP A 53 1.85 -8.17 -17.09
CA ASP A 53 0.52 -7.62 -17.38
C ASP A 53 0.30 -6.25 -16.72
N ARG A 54 1.08 -5.95 -15.68
CA ARG A 54 1.04 -4.70 -14.92
C ARG A 54 2.41 -4.34 -14.36
N VAL A 55 2.68 -3.05 -14.19
CA VAL A 55 3.87 -2.54 -13.51
C VAL A 55 3.51 -1.63 -12.36
N ILE A 56 4.15 -1.84 -11.19
CA ILE A 56 4.06 -0.96 -10.03
C ILE A 56 5.25 0.00 -10.11
N LEU A 57 5.00 1.27 -10.42
CA LEU A 57 6.05 2.26 -10.62
C LEU A 57 6.83 2.57 -9.33
N ALA A 58 8.05 3.06 -9.52
CA ALA A 58 8.83 3.71 -8.48
C ALA A 58 8.02 4.85 -7.85
N ARG A 59 8.23 5.10 -6.55
CA ARG A 59 7.44 6.11 -5.77
C ARG A 59 7.92 7.53 -5.99
N GLU A 60 9.07 7.69 -6.62
CA GLU A 60 9.82 8.93 -6.75
C GLU A 60 9.39 9.76 -7.97
N LEU A 61 8.38 9.32 -8.73
CA LEU A 61 7.90 9.99 -9.93
C LEU A 61 6.95 11.14 -9.61
N SER A 62 7.05 12.18 -10.41
CA SER A 62 6.06 13.26 -10.51
C SER A 62 4.83 12.81 -11.33
N LEU A 63 3.75 13.57 -11.23
CA LEU A 63 2.53 13.31 -12.02
C LEU A 63 2.79 13.35 -13.53
N GLU A 64 3.67 14.23 -13.99
CA GLU A 64 4.06 14.35 -15.38
C GLU A 64 4.81 13.10 -15.87
N GLU A 65 5.78 12.62 -15.08
CA GLU A 65 6.52 11.40 -15.36
C GLU A 65 5.59 10.16 -15.36
N ILE A 66 4.67 10.06 -14.40
CA ILE A 66 3.66 9.00 -14.36
C ILE A 66 2.80 9.01 -15.62
N ARG A 67 2.34 10.21 -16.05
CA ARG A 67 1.54 10.36 -17.27
C ARG A 67 2.32 9.88 -18.50
N ALA A 68 3.58 10.29 -18.65
CA ALA A 68 4.41 9.87 -19.76
C ALA A 68 4.61 8.34 -19.82
N VAL A 69 4.74 7.69 -18.64
CA VAL A 69 4.79 6.22 -18.58
C VAL A 69 3.45 5.62 -18.98
N CYS A 70 2.32 6.12 -18.47
CA CYS A 70 0.99 5.59 -18.79
C CYS A 70 0.67 5.71 -20.28
N GLU A 71 0.98 6.84 -20.92
CA GLU A 71 0.74 7.08 -22.34
C GLU A 71 1.54 6.13 -23.25
N ALA A 72 2.72 5.72 -22.81
CA ALA A 72 3.61 4.87 -23.61
C ALA A 72 3.58 3.39 -23.23
N SER A 73 2.98 3.04 -22.09
CA SER A 73 2.98 1.68 -21.55
C SER A 73 1.96 0.80 -22.28
N PRO A 74 2.34 -0.38 -22.78
CA PRO A 74 1.41 -1.36 -23.32
C PRO A 74 0.73 -2.22 -22.25
N ILE A 75 1.12 -2.07 -20.98
CA ILE A 75 0.58 -2.80 -19.83
C ILE A 75 0.02 -1.84 -18.78
N GLU A 76 -0.81 -2.36 -17.87
CA GLU A 76 -1.40 -1.56 -16.81
C GLU A 76 -0.34 -0.93 -15.89
N VAL A 77 -0.59 0.31 -15.50
CA VAL A 77 0.27 1.05 -14.56
C VAL A 77 -0.42 1.15 -13.20
N GLU A 78 0.31 0.76 -12.15
CA GLU A 78 -0.09 0.88 -10.76
C GLU A 78 0.86 1.82 -10.01
N VAL A 79 0.31 2.70 -9.15
CA VAL A 79 1.10 3.63 -8.35
C VAL A 79 0.72 3.56 -6.87
N PHE A 80 1.68 3.79 -5.99
CA PHE A 80 1.38 3.97 -4.57
C PHE A 80 0.72 5.33 -4.33
N VAL A 81 -0.32 5.34 -3.50
CA VAL A 81 -1.05 6.57 -3.13
C VAL A 81 -1.01 6.88 -1.65
N HIS A 82 -0.66 5.91 -0.80
CA HIS A 82 -0.57 6.12 0.64
C HIS A 82 0.41 5.14 1.28
N GLY A 83 1.19 5.63 2.26
CA GLY A 83 2.03 4.82 3.12
C GLY A 83 3.46 5.30 3.26
N ALA A 84 4.29 4.46 3.85
CA ALA A 84 5.67 4.79 4.16
C ALA A 84 6.52 4.98 2.91
N LEU A 85 7.24 6.12 2.83
CA LEU A 85 8.32 6.29 1.87
C LEU A 85 9.61 5.62 2.36
N CYS A 86 10.37 5.09 1.41
CA CYS A 86 11.73 4.62 1.63
C CYS A 86 12.71 5.76 1.29
N MET A 87 13.80 5.87 2.03
CA MET A 87 14.88 6.82 1.70
C MET A 87 15.66 6.38 0.45
N SER A 88 15.70 5.08 0.18
CA SER A 88 16.32 4.52 -1.02
C SER A 88 15.32 4.43 -2.16
N VAL A 89 15.79 4.68 -3.38
CA VAL A 89 14.97 4.58 -4.59
C VAL A 89 14.30 3.21 -4.68
N SER A 90 12.99 3.22 -4.88
CA SER A 90 12.15 2.01 -5.02
C SER A 90 12.34 0.96 -3.92
N GLY A 91 12.82 1.37 -2.74
CA GLY A 91 13.08 0.46 -1.63
C GLY A 91 14.30 -0.44 -1.79
N GLN A 92 15.16 -0.22 -2.77
CA GLN A 92 16.39 -0.97 -2.99
C GLN A 92 17.50 -0.57 -2.02
N CYS A 93 17.36 -0.94 -0.75
CA CYS A 93 18.24 -0.57 0.33
C CYS A 93 18.86 -1.79 0.99
N TYR A 94 20.19 -1.79 1.09
CA TYR A 94 20.95 -2.84 1.79
C TYR A 94 21.38 -2.45 3.22
N MET A 95 21.06 -1.24 3.69
CA MET A 95 21.49 -0.73 4.99
C MET A 95 21.09 -1.66 6.14
N SER A 96 19.83 -2.14 6.14
CA SER A 96 19.35 -3.06 7.16
C SER A 96 20.04 -4.44 7.12
N ALA A 97 20.38 -4.92 5.91
CA ALA A 97 21.12 -6.17 5.75
C ALA A 97 22.56 -6.03 6.22
N PHE A 98 23.21 -4.91 5.88
CA PHE A 98 24.59 -4.63 6.29
C PHE A 98 24.73 -4.47 7.80
N LEU A 99 23.84 -3.70 8.44
CA LEU A 99 23.92 -3.42 9.88
C LEU A 99 23.44 -4.57 10.78
N GLY A 100 22.53 -5.42 10.30
CA GLY A 100 21.89 -6.41 11.16
C GLY A 100 21.41 -7.69 10.47
N GLY A 101 21.89 -8.00 9.27
CA GLY A 101 21.55 -9.22 8.53
C GLY A 101 20.09 -9.30 8.04
N ARG A 102 19.30 -8.21 8.14
CA ARG A 102 17.88 -8.17 7.80
C ARG A 102 17.66 -7.53 6.42
N SER A 103 17.31 -8.33 5.41
CA SER A 103 17.07 -7.81 4.06
C SER A 103 15.74 -7.06 3.95
N GLY A 104 15.80 -5.78 3.59
CA GLY A 104 14.63 -4.97 3.28
C GLY A 104 13.87 -5.49 2.06
N ASN A 105 14.57 -5.92 1.03
CA ASN A 105 14.00 -6.47 -0.21
C ASN A 105 13.22 -7.76 0.02
N ARG A 106 13.60 -8.53 1.06
CA ARG A 106 12.89 -9.73 1.51
C ARG A 106 11.88 -9.47 2.62
N GLY A 107 11.50 -8.22 2.81
CA GLY A 107 10.52 -7.87 3.82
C GLY A 107 11.04 -7.70 5.24
N GLY A 108 12.31 -7.92 5.52
CA GLY A 108 12.92 -7.91 6.85
C GLY A 108 13.51 -6.57 7.29
N CYS A 109 13.20 -5.45 6.62
CA CYS A 109 13.77 -4.14 6.96
C CYS A 109 13.56 -3.76 8.44
N ALA A 110 14.67 -3.42 9.13
CA ALA A 110 14.63 -2.93 10.51
C ALA A 110 14.36 -1.42 10.61
N GLY A 111 14.33 -0.70 9.49
CA GLY A 111 14.08 0.74 9.42
C GLY A 111 15.24 1.59 9.96
N PRO A 112 16.53 1.29 9.68
CA PRO A 112 17.63 2.05 10.24
C PRO A 112 17.60 3.53 9.84
N CYS A 113 17.08 3.88 8.66
CA CYS A 113 16.88 5.27 8.25
C CYS A 113 15.91 6.07 9.14
N ARG A 114 15.23 5.41 10.09
CA ARG A 114 14.32 6.06 11.05
C ARG A 114 14.98 6.39 12.38
N LEU A 115 16.22 5.95 12.58
CA LEU A 115 17.02 6.25 13.77
C LEU A 115 17.68 7.63 13.66
N PRO A 116 18.04 8.24 14.80
CA PRO A 116 18.87 9.42 14.77
C PRO A 116 20.31 9.06 14.36
N PHE A 117 20.96 9.95 13.64
CA PHE A 117 22.35 9.86 13.22
C PHE A 117 23.09 11.15 13.57
N ASP A 118 24.36 11.03 13.89
CA ASP A 118 25.26 12.17 13.93
C ASP A 118 25.73 12.48 12.52
N ALA A 119 25.54 13.73 12.09
CA ALA A 119 25.96 14.22 10.78
C ALA A 119 26.95 15.38 10.97
N SER A 120 28.22 15.16 10.67
CA SER A 120 29.25 16.20 10.67
C SER A 120 29.30 16.91 9.32
N GLY A 121 29.55 18.24 9.34
CA GLY A 121 29.73 19.04 8.13
C GLY A 121 28.46 19.40 7.39
N THR A 122 27.27 19.18 7.95
CA THR A 122 25.99 19.57 7.39
C THR A 122 25.40 20.77 8.16
N PRO A 123 24.65 21.68 7.50
CA PRO A 123 23.84 22.68 8.18
C PRO A 123 22.75 22.00 9.04
N GLY A 124 22.63 22.39 10.30
CA GLY A 124 21.61 21.86 11.22
C GLY A 124 22.19 21.15 12.43
N PRO A 125 21.35 20.53 13.28
CA PRO A 125 21.81 19.82 14.47
C PRO A 125 22.68 18.61 14.08
N ALA A 126 23.78 18.43 14.78
CA ALA A 126 24.72 17.32 14.53
C ALA A 126 24.04 15.96 14.68
N ALA A 127 23.11 15.82 15.65
CA ALA A 127 22.33 14.61 15.84
C ALA A 127 20.87 14.82 15.41
N GLY A 128 20.30 13.87 14.66
CA GLY A 128 18.91 13.96 14.21
C GLY A 128 18.48 12.84 13.28
N HIS A 129 17.19 12.86 12.91
CA HIS A 129 16.60 11.86 12.02
C HIS A 129 16.77 12.25 10.54
N HIS A 130 18.02 12.43 10.12
CA HIS A 130 18.41 12.99 8.82
C HIS A 130 17.90 12.18 7.61
N LEU A 131 17.58 10.90 7.80
CA LEU A 131 17.13 10.00 6.74
C LEU A 131 15.64 9.61 6.85
N SER A 132 14.91 10.19 7.82
CA SER A 132 13.52 9.82 8.06
C SER A 132 12.58 10.67 7.23
N LEU A 133 11.96 10.07 6.20
CA LEU A 133 10.91 10.72 5.40
C LEU A 133 9.55 10.64 6.10
N LYS A 134 8.69 11.63 5.88
CA LYS A 134 7.26 11.56 6.16
C LYS A 134 6.62 10.41 5.40
N ASP A 135 5.43 10.00 5.83
CA ASP A 135 4.62 9.08 5.04
C ASP A 135 4.02 9.83 3.84
N MET A 136 3.91 9.15 2.71
CA MET A 136 3.27 9.70 1.52
C MET A 136 1.75 9.62 1.66
N SER A 137 1.04 10.67 1.23
CA SER A 137 -0.39 10.58 0.93
C SER A 137 -0.71 11.47 -0.25
N VAL A 138 -1.10 10.85 -1.35
CA VAL A 138 -1.55 11.50 -2.59
C VAL A 138 -2.99 11.12 -2.91
N ILE A 139 -3.77 10.71 -1.90
CA ILE A 139 -5.19 10.34 -2.04
C ILE A 139 -6.00 11.48 -2.64
N GLY A 140 -5.69 12.73 -2.26
CA GLY A 140 -6.35 13.91 -2.83
C GLY A 140 -6.09 14.13 -4.33
N HIS A 141 -5.09 13.45 -4.90
CA HIS A 141 -4.72 13.52 -6.32
C HIS A 141 -5.26 12.34 -7.16
N LEU A 142 -6.15 11.50 -6.61
CA LEU A 142 -6.74 10.37 -7.35
C LEU A 142 -7.38 10.76 -8.69
N PRO A 143 -8.12 11.89 -8.81
CA PRO A 143 -8.65 12.32 -10.10
C PRO A 143 -7.56 12.60 -11.13
N GLN A 144 -6.46 13.23 -10.73
CA GLN A 144 -5.32 13.54 -11.62
C GLN A 144 -4.59 12.27 -12.04
N LEU A 145 -4.40 11.31 -11.12
CA LEU A 145 -3.80 10.00 -11.41
C LEU A 145 -4.68 9.19 -12.38
N SER A 146 -5.98 9.19 -12.19
CA SER A 146 -6.93 8.55 -13.11
C SER A 146 -6.88 9.19 -14.49
N ALA A 147 -6.88 10.53 -14.57
CA ALA A 147 -6.76 11.27 -15.82
C ALA A 147 -5.39 11.07 -16.51
N ALA A 148 -4.36 10.72 -15.76
CA ALA A 148 -3.05 10.36 -16.30
C ALA A 148 -2.97 8.94 -16.87
N GLY A 149 -4.03 8.11 -16.70
CA GLY A 149 -4.07 6.73 -17.22
C GLY A 149 -3.66 5.66 -16.21
N VAL A 150 -3.53 5.99 -14.93
CA VAL A 150 -3.25 5.01 -13.86
C VAL A 150 -4.41 4.04 -13.73
N ALA A 151 -4.16 2.75 -13.92
CA ALA A 151 -5.15 1.68 -13.86
C ALA A 151 -5.43 1.19 -12.43
N SER A 152 -4.44 1.25 -11.55
CA SER A 152 -4.54 0.74 -10.18
C SER A 152 -3.79 1.62 -9.19
N VAL A 153 -4.31 1.71 -7.97
CA VAL A 153 -3.67 2.42 -6.86
C VAL A 153 -3.37 1.47 -5.71
N LYS A 154 -2.22 1.67 -5.07
CA LYS A 154 -1.69 0.81 -4.01
C LYS A 154 -1.52 1.55 -2.70
N ILE A 155 -1.93 0.91 -1.62
CA ILE A 155 -1.72 1.37 -0.25
C ILE A 155 -0.61 0.52 0.37
N GLU A 156 0.45 1.16 0.87
CA GLU A 156 1.48 0.48 1.67
C GLU A 156 0.99 0.37 3.11
N GLY A 157 0.85 -0.84 3.60
CA GLY A 157 0.31 -1.08 4.95
C GLY A 157 0.94 -2.28 5.65
N ARG A 158 2.04 -2.84 5.12
CA ARG A 158 2.71 -3.97 5.76
C ARG A 158 3.18 -3.62 7.18
N LEU A 159 2.91 -4.51 8.13
CA LEU A 159 3.17 -4.30 9.56
C LEU A 159 2.37 -3.12 10.16
N ARG A 160 1.26 -2.73 9.53
CA ARG A 160 0.32 -1.74 10.08
C ARG A 160 -0.89 -2.44 10.70
N PRO A 161 -1.48 -1.82 11.74
CA PRO A 161 -2.70 -2.38 12.34
C PRO A 161 -3.90 -2.26 11.39
N PRO A 162 -4.94 -3.07 11.59
CA PRO A 162 -6.15 -3.04 10.76
C PRO A 162 -6.80 -1.66 10.67
N GLU A 163 -6.76 -0.87 11.74
CA GLU A 163 -7.27 0.50 11.80
C GLU A 163 -6.63 1.40 10.73
N TYR A 164 -5.33 1.25 10.51
CA TYR A 164 -4.61 1.99 9.47
C TYR A 164 -5.10 1.62 8.07
N VAL A 165 -5.21 0.32 7.81
CA VAL A 165 -5.67 -0.17 6.50
C VAL A 165 -7.09 0.29 6.24
N ALA A 166 -7.99 0.16 7.22
CA ALA A 166 -9.37 0.59 7.12
C ALA A 166 -9.50 2.10 6.83
N ALA A 167 -8.73 2.93 7.55
CA ALA A 167 -8.73 4.38 7.35
C ALA A 167 -8.26 4.75 5.93
N ALA A 168 -7.15 4.16 5.47
CA ALA A 168 -6.59 4.45 4.16
C ALA A 168 -7.52 3.98 3.02
N VAL A 169 -8.09 2.78 3.13
CA VAL A 169 -9.06 2.26 2.14
C VAL A 169 -10.31 3.14 2.11
N ASN A 170 -10.87 3.49 3.27
CA ASN A 170 -12.05 4.35 3.33
C ASN A 170 -11.78 5.72 2.70
N ALA A 171 -10.64 6.35 3.01
CA ALA A 171 -10.25 7.62 2.41
C ALA A 171 -10.11 7.52 0.87
N CYS A 172 -9.50 6.45 0.36
CA CYS A 172 -9.40 6.21 -1.09
C CYS A 172 -10.78 6.02 -1.74
N LEU A 173 -11.70 5.30 -1.10
CA LEU A 173 -13.05 5.08 -1.62
C LEU A 173 -13.85 6.38 -1.69
N LEU A 174 -13.81 7.20 -0.64
CA LEU A 174 -14.46 8.51 -0.59
C LEU A 174 -13.87 9.45 -1.64
N ALA A 175 -12.55 9.58 -1.70
CA ALA A 175 -11.87 10.42 -2.69
C ALA A 175 -12.19 9.99 -4.14
N ARG A 176 -12.27 8.69 -4.41
CA ARG A 176 -12.70 8.15 -5.72
C ARG A 176 -14.14 8.51 -6.06
N ALA A 177 -15.02 8.57 -5.05
CA ALA A 177 -16.41 8.98 -5.23
C ALA A 177 -16.58 10.50 -5.34
N GLY A 178 -15.50 11.30 -5.18
CA GLY A 178 -15.57 12.75 -5.12
C GLY A 178 -16.09 13.28 -3.78
N GLU A 179 -16.14 12.44 -2.76
CA GLU A 179 -16.61 12.76 -1.42
C GLU A 179 -15.47 13.21 -0.50
N PRO A 180 -15.73 14.11 0.45
CA PRO A 180 -14.72 14.52 1.42
C PRO A 180 -14.36 13.38 2.37
N TYR A 181 -13.08 13.26 2.70
CA TYR A 181 -12.58 12.33 3.70
C TYR A 181 -11.81 13.05 4.82
N ASP A 182 -11.79 12.44 6.00
CA ASP A 182 -11.15 13.01 7.19
C ASP A 182 -9.62 12.82 7.14
N THR A 183 -8.92 13.81 6.57
CA THR A 183 -7.45 13.83 6.48
C THR A 183 -6.79 13.81 7.86
N ARG A 184 -7.43 14.43 8.86
CA ARG A 184 -6.89 14.47 10.22
C ARG A 184 -6.92 13.09 10.85
N LEU A 185 -8.03 12.36 10.71
CA LEU A 185 -8.15 10.98 11.19
C LEU A 185 -7.13 10.07 10.52
N LEU A 186 -6.91 10.25 9.20
CA LEU A 186 -5.90 9.50 8.45
C LEU A 186 -4.48 9.78 8.97
N GLN A 187 -4.18 11.02 9.34
CA GLN A 187 -2.93 11.43 9.97
C GLN A 187 -2.76 10.83 11.38
N ASP A 188 -3.82 10.91 12.18
CA ASP A 188 -3.81 10.47 13.58
C ASP A 188 -3.61 8.96 13.71
N VAL A 189 -4.16 8.14 12.78
CA VAL A 189 -3.96 6.68 12.83
C VAL A 189 -2.50 6.29 12.66
N PHE A 190 -1.79 6.93 11.76
CA PHE A 190 -0.35 6.81 11.64
C PHE A 190 0.22 7.84 10.66
N SER A 191 1.11 8.68 11.15
CA SER A 191 2.00 9.50 10.32
C SER A 191 3.32 9.77 11.03
N ARG A 192 4.30 10.31 10.29
CA ARG A 192 5.58 10.83 10.81
C ARG A 192 5.59 12.34 10.59
N SER A 193 5.03 13.07 11.55
CA SER A 193 4.86 14.53 11.46
C SER A 193 4.01 14.95 10.24
N GLY A 194 2.96 14.19 9.95
CA GLY A 194 2.08 14.41 8.81
C GLY A 194 2.49 13.66 7.54
N PHE A 195 1.95 14.10 6.42
CA PHE A 195 2.15 13.50 5.10
C PHE A 195 2.98 14.38 4.17
N THR A 196 3.44 13.77 3.07
CA THR A 196 4.06 14.47 1.94
C THR A 196 3.49 13.95 0.62
N ASP A 197 3.34 14.84 -0.35
CA ASP A 197 3.05 14.57 -1.76
C ASP A 197 4.18 15.03 -2.69
N SER A 198 5.32 15.37 -2.10
CA SER A 198 6.41 16.11 -2.74
C SER A 198 7.00 15.43 -3.97
N TYR A 199 7.00 14.09 -4.03
CA TYR A 199 7.42 13.42 -5.26
C TYR A 199 6.42 13.68 -6.39
N LEU A 200 5.13 13.47 -6.14
CA LEU A 200 4.08 13.67 -7.14
C LEU A 200 4.02 15.10 -7.66
N THR A 201 4.22 16.07 -6.77
CA THR A 201 4.17 17.52 -7.10
C THR A 201 5.51 18.08 -7.58
N GLY A 202 6.59 17.31 -7.52
CA GLY A 202 7.95 17.76 -7.86
C GLY A 202 8.63 18.62 -6.79
N ALA A 203 7.99 18.86 -5.65
CA ALA A 203 8.49 19.74 -4.57
C ALA A 203 9.51 19.03 -3.66
N ARG A 204 10.58 18.50 -4.24
CA ARG A 204 11.62 17.72 -3.53
C ARG A 204 12.50 18.63 -2.68
N ASN A 205 12.19 18.74 -1.39
CA ASN A 205 12.90 19.60 -0.45
C ASN A 205 12.86 19.06 0.99
N GLY A 206 13.40 19.84 1.94
CA GLY A 206 13.48 19.46 3.36
C GLY A 206 12.13 19.20 4.05
N SER A 207 11.01 19.67 3.50
CA SER A 207 9.67 19.43 4.06
C SER A 207 9.22 17.96 3.97
N MET A 208 9.91 17.16 3.15
CA MET A 208 9.67 15.72 3.03
C MET A 208 10.09 14.92 4.28
N PHE A 209 10.94 15.49 5.13
CA PHE A 209 11.45 14.78 6.31
C PHE A 209 10.53 14.94 7.51
N GLY A 210 10.43 13.89 8.30
CA GLY A 210 9.60 13.87 9.50
C GLY A 210 9.84 12.63 10.35
N THR A 211 9.49 12.72 11.62
CA THR A 211 9.67 11.65 12.61
C THR A 211 8.34 11.41 13.32
N ARG A 212 8.16 10.20 13.85
CA ARG A 212 7.04 9.93 14.73
C ARG A 212 7.33 10.41 16.14
N THR A 213 6.45 11.21 16.68
CA THR A 213 6.53 11.76 18.03
C THR A 213 5.66 10.97 19.02
N GLU A 214 5.83 11.22 20.30
CA GLU A 214 4.94 10.68 21.34
C GLU A 214 3.49 11.19 21.16
N GLY A 215 3.33 12.44 20.68
CA GLY A 215 2.03 13.01 20.34
C GLY A 215 1.33 12.24 19.23
N ASP A 216 2.05 11.83 18.17
CA ASP A 216 1.51 10.98 17.09
C ASP A 216 1.07 9.61 17.63
N ALA A 217 1.82 9.05 18.59
CA ALA A 217 1.45 7.77 19.20
C ALA A 217 0.19 7.88 20.07
N ALA A 218 0.05 8.97 20.83
CA ALA A 218 -1.14 9.26 21.63
C ALA A 218 -2.38 9.49 20.74
N ALA A 219 -2.24 10.25 19.65
CA ALA A 219 -3.31 10.48 18.68
C ALA A 219 -3.79 9.16 18.06
N ALA A 220 -2.88 8.26 17.67
CA ALA A 220 -3.23 6.95 17.13
C ALA A 220 -4.04 6.10 18.13
N LYS A 221 -3.65 6.12 19.40
CA LYS A 221 -4.38 5.41 20.45
C LYS A 221 -5.80 5.97 20.65
N ALA A 222 -5.94 7.30 20.59
CA ALA A 222 -7.24 7.96 20.73
C ALA A 222 -8.16 7.71 19.52
N ALA A 223 -7.60 7.64 18.30
CA ALA A 223 -8.37 7.39 17.07
C ALA A 223 -8.82 5.92 16.90
N ALA A 224 -8.09 4.97 17.50
CA ALA A 224 -8.31 3.53 17.29
C ALA A 224 -9.76 3.05 17.53
N PRO A 225 -10.50 3.45 18.59
CA PRO A 225 -11.88 2.99 18.80
C PRO A 225 -12.81 3.37 17.64
N ARG A 226 -12.76 4.63 17.18
CA ARG A 226 -13.55 5.13 16.03
C ARG A 226 -13.23 4.37 14.74
N LEU A 227 -11.96 4.07 14.51
CA LEU A 227 -11.51 3.37 13.31
C LEU A 227 -11.91 1.90 13.29
N ARG A 228 -12.02 1.28 14.46
CA ARG A 228 -12.51 -0.11 14.57
C ARG A 228 -13.94 -0.28 14.05
N GLU A 229 -14.75 0.75 14.13
CA GLU A 229 -16.11 0.72 13.61
C GLU A 229 -16.15 0.58 12.09
N LEU A 230 -15.09 1.00 11.37
CA LEU A 230 -15.02 0.89 9.91
C LEU A 230 -15.01 -0.56 9.41
N TYR A 231 -14.43 -1.48 10.16
CA TYR A 231 -14.27 -2.88 9.73
C TYR A 231 -14.91 -3.91 10.65
N ARG A 232 -15.41 -3.51 11.82
CA ARG A 232 -16.13 -4.40 12.74
C ARG A 232 -17.62 -4.48 12.48
N ARG A 233 -18.16 -3.71 11.57
CA ARG A 233 -19.56 -3.83 11.17
C ARG A 233 -19.73 -5.16 10.44
N GLU A 234 -20.41 -6.09 11.10
CA GLU A 234 -20.93 -7.28 10.44
C GLU A 234 -21.93 -6.80 9.38
N ARG A 235 -21.57 -6.97 8.12
CA ARG A 235 -22.53 -6.78 7.03
C ARG A 235 -23.09 -8.14 6.70
N PRO A 236 -24.41 -8.36 6.83
CA PRO A 236 -25.01 -9.60 6.38
C PRO A 236 -24.69 -9.79 4.89
N ARG A 237 -24.00 -10.87 4.57
CA ARG A 237 -23.61 -11.19 3.19
C ARG A 237 -24.63 -12.10 2.51
N VAL A 238 -25.34 -12.90 3.32
CA VAL A 238 -26.34 -13.84 2.85
C VAL A 238 -27.55 -13.70 3.77
N GLY A 239 -28.72 -13.49 3.18
CA GLY A 239 -29.99 -13.53 3.91
C GLY A 239 -30.28 -14.96 4.32
N VAL A 240 -30.54 -15.17 5.61
CA VAL A 240 -30.88 -16.49 6.14
C VAL A 240 -32.26 -16.48 6.79
N GLY A 241 -33.05 -17.51 6.56
CA GLY A 241 -34.26 -17.81 7.31
C GLY A 241 -33.89 -18.65 8.53
N LEU A 242 -34.42 -18.27 9.70
CA LEU A 242 -34.26 -19.00 10.95
C LEU A 242 -35.59 -19.63 11.33
N GLU A 243 -35.60 -20.94 11.58
CA GLU A 243 -36.75 -21.68 12.06
C GLU A 243 -36.40 -22.31 13.39
N LEU A 244 -37.06 -21.84 14.47
CA LEU A 244 -36.90 -22.36 15.84
C LEU A 244 -38.08 -23.24 16.19
N THR A 245 -37.84 -24.51 16.46
CA THR A 245 -38.80 -25.45 16.96
C THR A 245 -38.51 -25.73 18.44
N LEU A 246 -39.50 -25.49 19.27
CA LEU A 246 -39.43 -25.82 20.73
C LEU A 246 -40.02 -27.23 20.94
N GLU A 247 -39.25 -28.10 21.61
CA GLU A 247 -39.60 -29.45 21.95
C GLU A 247 -39.67 -29.57 23.51
N GLU A 248 -40.31 -30.60 24.08
CA GLU A 248 -40.48 -30.73 25.55
C GLU A 248 -39.15 -30.82 26.29
N ASP A 249 -38.08 -31.32 25.62
CA ASP A 249 -36.77 -31.57 26.20
C ASP A 249 -35.65 -30.69 25.55
N GLY A 250 -36.04 -29.70 24.72
CA GLY A 250 -35.04 -28.82 24.06
C GLY A 250 -35.60 -27.92 22.98
N ALA A 251 -34.67 -27.35 22.19
CA ALA A 251 -35.01 -26.53 21.04
C ALA A 251 -34.13 -26.89 19.85
N LYS A 252 -34.70 -26.90 18.65
CA LYS A 252 -34.01 -27.08 17.37
C LYS A 252 -34.01 -25.76 16.59
N LEU A 253 -32.85 -25.31 16.17
CA LEU A 253 -32.71 -24.17 15.31
C LEU A 253 -32.25 -24.66 13.92
N ALA A 254 -33.04 -24.41 12.87
CA ALA A 254 -32.67 -24.63 11.49
C ALA A 254 -32.37 -23.29 10.83
N VAL A 255 -31.24 -23.20 10.14
CA VAL A 255 -30.82 -22.03 9.34
C VAL A 255 -30.85 -22.41 7.88
N ARG A 256 -31.48 -21.59 7.05
CA ARG A 256 -31.53 -21.82 5.59
C ARG A 256 -31.15 -20.52 4.86
N ASP A 257 -30.30 -20.59 3.87
CA ASP A 257 -30.06 -19.49 2.95
C ASP A 257 -31.04 -19.49 1.75
N ALA A 258 -30.92 -18.47 0.88
CA ALA A 258 -31.76 -18.35 -0.31
C ALA A 258 -31.52 -19.48 -1.33
N ASP A 259 -30.36 -20.14 -1.29
CA ASP A 259 -29.98 -21.24 -2.17
C ASP A 259 -30.37 -22.60 -1.60
N GLY A 260 -31.01 -22.64 -0.41
CA GLY A 260 -31.51 -23.85 0.24
C GLY A 260 -30.47 -24.62 1.05
N ASN A 261 -29.25 -24.07 1.22
CA ASN A 261 -28.27 -24.68 2.13
C ASN A 261 -28.78 -24.61 3.57
N ARG A 262 -28.50 -25.66 4.36
CA ARG A 262 -28.94 -25.80 5.75
C ARG A 262 -27.75 -25.97 6.68
N ALA A 263 -27.82 -25.37 7.88
CA ALA A 263 -26.94 -25.59 9.00
C ALA A 263 -27.74 -25.81 10.30
#